data_c47c726b096d57bf41fd9ef4ba8e2ba1
#
_entry.id   c47c726b096d57bf41fd9ef4ba8e2ba1
#
_cell.length_a   1.000
_cell.length_b   1.000
_cell.length_c   1.000
_cell.angle_alpha   90.00
_cell.angle_beta   90.00
_cell.angle_gamma   90.00
#
_symmetry.space_group_name_H-M   'P 1'
#
loop_
_entity.id
_entity.type
_entity.pdbx_description
1 polymer ?
#
loop_
_entity_poly.entity_id
_entity_poly.type
_entity_poly.pdbx_seq_one_letter_code
_entity_poly.pdbx_strand_id
1 'polypeptide(L)'
;MPAAPAYKHGVFALSAICGLVDAACFLALGGVFAELMTGNLLLIALALAGGQAFGPHALACLFAIVPFCLGALAAGRWANGRHPLGARLIGYPVEYAAILLATLLALLLDPQRVGPLERDLAVGIAQSWQRPLIVALLAFAMGIHNALMRRHGVPDIATNVLTLTLAGLVSESRWAGGRSPHWQRRVLSIVLFVASAALGAWLLRFGVAAPLIAASLVYTLALWPLMKGRAEPAP
;
A
#
# COMPACT_ATOMS: atom_id res chain seq x y z
N MET A 1 -10.30 2.45 25.65
CA MET A 1 -9.07 3.20 25.97
C MET A 1 -8.49 3.73 24.67
N PRO A 2 -8.05 4.99 24.56
CA PRO A 2 -7.45 5.50 23.34
C PRO A 2 -6.17 4.73 22.99
N ALA A 3 -5.87 4.60 21.68
CA ALA A 3 -4.65 3.94 21.21
C ALA A 3 -3.41 4.63 21.77
N ALA A 4 -2.39 3.82 22.12
CA ALA A 4 -1.13 4.35 22.60
C ALA A 4 -0.51 5.33 21.58
N PRO A 5 0.08 6.46 21.99
CA PRO A 5 0.69 7.41 21.06
C PRO A 5 1.67 6.76 20.08
N ALA A 6 2.49 5.83 20.56
CA ALA A 6 3.46 5.11 19.74
C ALA A 6 2.77 4.30 18.60
N TYR A 7 1.62 3.68 18.87
CA TYR A 7 0.86 2.95 17.85
C TYR A 7 0.33 3.88 16.75
N LYS A 8 -0.17 5.07 17.11
CA LYS A 8 -0.63 6.08 16.15
C LYS A 8 0.49 6.52 15.21
N HIS A 9 1.70 6.74 15.73
CA HIS A 9 2.87 7.06 14.89
C HIS A 9 3.20 5.93 13.91
N GLY A 10 3.12 4.66 14.35
CA GLY A 10 3.27 3.52 13.47
C GLY A 10 2.23 3.51 12.34
N VAL A 11 0.96 3.78 12.65
CA VAL A 11 -0.11 3.84 11.64
C VAL A 11 0.09 5.00 10.66
N PHE A 12 0.57 6.18 11.10
CA PHE A 12 0.93 7.27 10.19
C PHE A 12 2.10 6.88 9.26
N ALA A 13 3.10 6.17 9.78
CA ALA A 13 4.20 5.68 8.95
C ALA A 13 3.70 4.73 7.85
N LEU A 14 2.69 3.91 8.13
CA LEU A 14 2.06 3.05 7.14
C LEU A 14 1.43 3.85 5.98
N SER A 15 0.82 5.01 6.24
CA SER A 15 0.31 5.88 5.17
C SER A 15 1.42 6.35 4.22
N ALA A 16 2.61 6.62 4.76
CA ALA A 16 3.76 6.99 3.94
C ALA A 16 4.30 5.80 3.12
N ILE A 17 4.30 4.59 3.69
CA ILE A 17 4.71 3.37 2.99
C ILE A 17 3.81 3.11 1.79
N CYS A 18 2.49 3.25 1.95
CA CYS A 18 1.53 3.09 0.86
C CYS A 18 1.83 4.00 -0.32
N GLY A 19 2.11 5.29 -0.08
CA GLY A 19 2.46 6.23 -1.14
C GLY A 19 3.76 5.89 -1.86
N LEU A 20 4.82 5.49 -1.14
CA LEU A 20 6.10 5.06 -1.73
C LEU A 20 5.92 3.81 -2.61
N VAL A 21 5.19 2.82 -2.12
CA VAL A 21 4.95 1.54 -2.80
C VAL A 21 4.11 1.75 -4.06
N ASP A 22 3.01 2.49 -3.98
CA ASP A 22 2.14 2.74 -5.13
C ASP A 22 2.84 3.60 -6.19
N ALA A 23 3.67 4.57 -5.80
CA ALA A 23 4.48 5.33 -6.75
C ALA A 23 5.46 4.43 -7.51
N ALA A 24 6.13 3.48 -6.83
CA ALA A 24 7.02 2.52 -7.47
C ALA A 24 6.26 1.59 -8.42
N CYS A 25 5.12 1.04 -7.99
CA CYS A 25 4.33 0.13 -8.79
C CYS A 25 3.75 0.82 -10.03
N PHE A 26 3.20 2.02 -9.88
CA PHE A 26 2.54 2.72 -10.96
C PHE A 26 3.54 3.27 -11.99
N LEU A 27 4.63 3.88 -11.54
CA LEU A 27 5.56 4.57 -12.42
C LEU A 27 6.65 3.66 -13.03
N ALA A 28 7.03 2.56 -12.34
CA ALA A 28 8.18 1.77 -12.75
C ALA A 28 7.93 0.26 -12.89
N LEU A 29 6.87 -0.27 -12.28
CA LEU A 29 6.62 -1.72 -12.25
C LEU A 29 5.41 -2.15 -13.09
N GLY A 30 4.86 -1.22 -13.89
CA GLY A 30 3.89 -1.63 -14.89
C GLY A 30 2.56 -0.90 -14.86
N GLY A 31 2.47 0.29 -14.26
CA GLY A 31 1.25 1.09 -14.29
C GLY A 31 0.10 0.52 -13.48
N VAL A 32 0.42 -0.29 -12.45
CA VAL A 32 -0.55 -0.92 -11.54
C VAL A 32 -0.34 -0.40 -10.13
N PHE A 33 -1.32 -0.57 -9.27
CA PHE A 33 -1.26 -0.20 -7.87
C PHE A 33 -1.11 -1.45 -7.00
N ALA A 34 -0.29 -1.38 -5.96
CA ALA A 34 -0.20 -2.45 -4.96
C ALA A 34 -1.30 -2.35 -3.90
N GLU A 35 -1.76 -1.13 -3.61
CA GLU A 35 -2.78 -0.85 -2.60
C GLU A 35 -4.13 -0.43 -3.20
N LEU A 36 -4.15 0.45 -4.21
CA LEU A 36 -5.37 1.01 -4.80
C LEU A 36 -6.07 0.03 -5.75
N MET A 37 -6.67 -1.03 -5.20
CA MET A 37 -7.31 -2.09 -5.99
C MET A 37 -8.46 -1.60 -6.86
N THR A 38 -9.20 -0.56 -6.43
CA THR A 38 -10.24 0.08 -7.27
C THR A 38 -9.64 0.68 -8.54
N GLY A 39 -8.41 1.21 -8.47
CA GLY A 39 -7.66 1.67 -9.64
C GLY A 39 -7.36 0.53 -10.60
N ASN A 40 -6.87 -0.60 -10.09
CA ASN A 40 -6.59 -1.78 -10.93
C ASN A 40 -7.86 -2.35 -11.59
N LEU A 41 -8.98 -2.40 -10.86
CA LEU A 41 -10.26 -2.83 -11.43
C LEU A 41 -10.76 -1.90 -12.52
N LEU A 42 -10.60 -0.58 -12.34
CA LEU A 42 -10.93 0.41 -13.37
C LEU A 42 -10.03 0.24 -14.60
N LEU A 43 -8.73 0.04 -14.42
CA LEU A 43 -7.78 -0.18 -15.51
C LEU A 43 -8.15 -1.44 -16.34
N ILE A 44 -8.56 -2.53 -15.68
CA ILE A 44 -9.09 -3.74 -16.36
C ILE A 44 -10.33 -3.39 -17.16
N ALA A 45 -11.30 -2.69 -16.56
CA ALA A 45 -12.55 -2.33 -17.23
C ALA A 45 -12.30 -1.46 -18.48
N LEU A 46 -11.38 -0.49 -18.38
CA LEU A 46 -11.00 0.36 -19.52
C LEU A 46 -10.29 -0.43 -20.61
N ALA A 47 -9.40 -1.37 -20.25
CA ALA A 47 -8.73 -2.23 -21.22
C ALA A 47 -9.72 -3.11 -21.99
N LEU A 48 -10.71 -3.68 -21.30
CA LEU A 48 -11.77 -4.49 -21.91
C LEU A 48 -12.66 -3.64 -22.83
N ALA A 49 -13.06 -2.44 -22.41
CA ALA A 49 -13.90 -1.54 -23.21
C ALA A 49 -13.16 -1.05 -24.48
N GLY A 50 -11.84 -0.92 -24.44
CA GLY A 50 -11.00 -0.54 -25.58
C GLY A 50 -10.78 -1.67 -26.61
N GLY A 51 -11.47 -2.80 -26.49
CA GLY A 51 -11.34 -3.94 -27.40
C GLY A 51 -10.05 -4.76 -27.24
N GLN A 52 -9.26 -4.47 -26.24
CA GLN A 52 -8.06 -5.23 -25.87
C GLN A 52 -8.45 -6.32 -24.88
N ALA A 53 -9.09 -7.38 -25.35
CA ALA A 53 -9.44 -8.53 -24.50
C ALA A 53 -8.17 -9.05 -23.79
N PHE A 54 -8.15 -9.00 -22.47
CA PHE A 54 -7.06 -9.51 -21.62
C PHE A 54 -5.65 -9.17 -22.11
N GLY A 55 -5.45 -7.93 -22.55
CA GLY A 55 -4.13 -7.43 -22.92
C GLY A 55 -3.15 -7.48 -21.73
N PRO A 56 -1.85 -7.28 -22.00
CA PRO A 56 -0.79 -7.37 -20.99
C PRO A 56 -1.03 -6.52 -19.76
N HIS A 57 -1.68 -5.38 -19.91
CA HIS A 57 -2.02 -4.49 -18.81
C HIS A 57 -3.10 -5.06 -17.88
N ALA A 58 -4.12 -5.73 -18.43
CA ALA A 58 -5.13 -6.41 -17.63
C ALA A 58 -4.52 -7.58 -16.83
N LEU A 59 -3.58 -8.32 -17.43
CA LEU A 59 -2.82 -9.37 -16.74
C LEU A 59 -1.99 -8.80 -15.59
N ALA A 60 -1.33 -7.66 -15.79
CA ALA A 60 -0.57 -7.00 -14.71
C ALA A 60 -1.46 -6.59 -13.53
N CYS A 61 -2.65 -6.06 -13.82
CA CYS A 61 -3.62 -5.75 -12.76
C CYS A 61 -4.05 -7.03 -12.00
N LEU A 62 -4.18 -8.18 -12.67
CA LEU A 62 -4.45 -9.46 -12.00
C LEU A 62 -3.28 -9.92 -11.13
N PHE A 63 -2.03 -9.70 -11.58
CA PHE A 63 -0.84 -9.94 -10.76
C PHE A 63 -0.76 -9.05 -9.50
N ALA A 64 -1.51 -7.95 -9.43
CA ALA A 64 -1.69 -7.17 -8.22
C ALA A 64 -2.91 -7.65 -7.41
N ILE A 65 -4.08 -7.81 -8.04
CA ILE A 65 -5.34 -8.11 -7.35
C ILE A 65 -5.32 -9.48 -6.67
N VAL A 66 -4.82 -10.53 -7.34
CA VAL A 66 -4.85 -11.89 -6.78
C VAL A 66 -3.96 -12.01 -5.54
N PRO A 67 -2.67 -11.59 -5.56
CA PRO A 67 -1.85 -11.61 -4.35
C PRO A 67 -2.39 -10.70 -3.23
N PHE A 68 -2.97 -9.55 -3.56
CA PHE A 68 -3.63 -8.70 -2.57
C PHE A 68 -4.77 -9.46 -1.86
N CYS A 69 -5.63 -10.13 -2.60
CA CYS A 69 -6.70 -10.95 -2.02
C CYS A 69 -6.14 -12.09 -1.14
N LEU A 70 -5.05 -12.72 -1.56
CA LEU A 70 -4.39 -13.77 -0.77
C LEU A 70 -3.79 -13.22 0.52
N GLY A 71 -3.16 -12.04 0.48
CA GLY A 71 -2.66 -11.34 1.66
C GLY A 71 -3.76 -10.98 2.64
N ALA A 72 -4.86 -10.41 2.13
CA ALA A 72 -6.02 -10.08 2.94
C ALA A 72 -6.67 -11.32 3.56
N LEU A 73 -6.75 -12.43 2.82
CA LEU A 73 -7.25 -13.71 3.29
C LEU A 73 -6.36 -14.29 4.42
N ALA A 74 -5.05 -14.25 4.25
CA ALA A 74 -4.09 -14.71 5.26
C ALA A 74 -4.24 -13.91 6.57
N ALA A 75 -4.22 -12.57 6.48
CA ALA A 75 -4.39 -11.71 7.64
C ALA A 75 -5.78 -11.87 8.29
N GLY A 76 -6.83 -12.06 7.49
CA GLY A 76 -8.18 -12.36 7.98
C GLY A 76 -8.22 -13.66 8.79
N ARG A 77 -7.54 -14.71 8.31
CA ARG A 77 -7.43 -15.98 9.05
C ARG A 77 -6.70 -15.81 10.39
N TRP A 78 -5.61 -15.07 10.41
CA TRP A 78 -4.88 -14.81 11.68
C TRP A 78 -5.74 -13.98 12.64
N ALA A 79 -6.48 -13.01 12.12
CA ALA A 79 -7.34 -12.14 12.91
C ALA A 79 -8.59 -12.82 13.47
N ASN A 80 -9.13 -13.80 12.74
CA ASN A 80 -10.31 -14.59 13.17
C ASN A 80 -9.92 -15.81 14.00
N GLY A 81 -8.63 -16.08 14.20
CA GLY A 81 -8.13 -17.14 15.05
C GLY A 81 -8.38 -16.88 16.55
N ARG A 82 -8.07 -17.88 17.39
CA ARG A 82 -8.32 -17.86 18.84
C ARG A 82 -7.56 -16.77 19.61
N HIS A 83 -6.53 -16.16 19.01
CA HIS A 83 -5.71 -15.13 19.64
C HIS A 83 -5.67 -13.84 18.80
N PRO A 84 -6.49 -12.82 19.10
CA PRO A 84 -6.54 -11.56 18.34
C PRO A 84 -5.21 -10.80 18.32
N LEU A 85 -4.34 -11.00 19.32
CA LEU A 85 -2.98 -10.46 19.30
C LEU A 85 -2.09 -11.13 18.25
N GLY A 86 -2.36 -12.38 17.88
CA GLY A 86 -1.60 -13.14 16.89
C GLY A 86 -1.64 -12.50 15.49
N ALA A 87 -2.75 -11.88 15.12
CA ALA A 87 -2.87 -11.20 13.83
C ALA A 87 -1.82 -10.08 13.64
N ARG A 88 -1.56 -9.31 14.68
CA ARG A 88 -0.58 -8.21 14.64
C ARG A 88 0.85 -8.72 14.73
N LEU A 89 1.08 -9.69 15.65
CA LEU A 89 2.40 -10.28 15.89
C LEU A 89 2.91 -11.09 14.69
N ILE A 90 2.01 -11.62 13.85
CA ILE A 90 2.35 -12.33 12.63
C ILE A 90 2.22 -11.41 11.42
N GLY A 91 1.14 -10.65 11.32
CA GLY A 91 0.79 -9.89 10.13
C GLY A 91 1.80 -8.81 9.79
N TYR A 92 2.17 -7.92 10.74
CA TYR A 92 3.15 -6.86 10.47
C TYR A 92 4.55 -7.40 10.10
N PRO A 93 5.13 -8.41 10.79
CA PRO A 93 6.38 -9.02 10.35
C PRO A 93 6.31 -9.67 8.97
N VAL A 94 5.21 -10.33 8.61
CA VAL A 94 5.03 -10.95 7.28
C VAL A 94 4.87 -9.88 6.21
N GLU A 95 4.10 -8.83 6.46
CA GLU A 95 3.97 -7.66 5.58
C GLU A 95 5.35 -7.04 5.33
N TYR A 96 6.11 -6.80 6.40
CA TYR A 96 7.47 -6.24 6.30
C TYR A 96 8.41 -7.16 5.53
N ALA A 97 8.39 -8.46 5.79
CA ALA A 97 9.22 -9.44 5.09
C ALA A 97 8.92 -9.46 3.57
N ALA A 98 7.66 -9.34 3.18
CA ALA A 98 7.26 -9.28 1.78
C ALA A 98 7.78 -8.00 1.10
N ILE A 99 7.71 -6.84 1.77
CA ILE A 99 8.27 -5.58 1.27
C ILE A 99 9.80 -5.68 1.16
N LEU A 100 10.49 -6.24 2.15
CA LEU A 100 11.94 -6.47 2.10
C LEU A 100 12.34 -7.38 0.94
N LEU A 101 11.62 -8.48 0.73
CA LEU A 101 11.90 -9.39 -0.37
C LEU A 101 11.69 -8.70 -1.72
N ALA A 102 10.61 -7.92 -1.86
CA ALA A 102 10.37 -7.10 -3.05
C ALA A 102 11.50 -6.09 -3.28
N THR A 103 12.00 -5.46 -2.21
CA THR A 103 13.12 -4.52 -2.26
C THR A 103 14.42 -5.22 -2.71
N LEU A 104 14.72 -6.39 -2.17
CA LEU A 104 15.89 -7.19 -2.57
C LEU A 104 15.82 -7.61 -4.05
N LEU A 105 14.64 -8.04 -4.50
CA LEU A 105 14.43 -8.36 -5.92
C LEU A 105 14.58 -7.12 -6.81
N ALA A 106 14.11 -5.95 -6.36
CA ALA A 106 14.27 -4.69 -7.09
C ALA A 106 15.74 -4.26 -7.21
N LEU A 107 16.57 -4.59 -6.23
CA LEU A 107 18.04 -4.36 -6.31
C LEU A 107 18.72 -5.24 -7.38
N LEU A 108 18.10 -6.36 -7.75
CA LEU A 108 18.61 -7.23 -8.82
C LEU A 108 18.15 -6.79 -10.22
N LEU A 109 17.21 -5.82 -10.30
CA LEU A 109 16.82 -5.22 -11.58
C LEU A 109 17.94 -4.32 -12.09
N ASP A 110 18.33 -4.53 -13.34
CA ASP A 110 19.31 -3.65 -14.01
C ASP A 110 18.72 -2.22 -14.12
N PRO A 111 19.36 -1.21 -13.51
CA PRO A 111 18.88 0.18 -13.56
C PRO A 111 18.74 0.72 -15.00
N GLN A 112 19.53 0.22 -15.94
CA GLN A 112 19.51 0.65 -17.34
C GLN A 112 18.28 0.12 -18.12
N ARG A 113 17.59 -0.88 -17.60
CA ARG A 113 16.35 -1.43 -18.19
C ARG A 113 15.08 -0.72 -17.73
N VAL A 114 15.19 0.24 -16.83
CA VAL A 114 14.12 1.10 -16.41
C VAL A 114 14.14 2.35 -17.29
N GLY A 115 13.68 2.20 -18.53
CA GLY A 115 13.46 3.33 -19.44
C GLY A 115 12.36 4.26 -18.90
N PRO A 116 12.34 5.54 -19.34
CA PRO A 116 11.27 6.44 -18.94
C PRO A 116 9.94 5.91 -19.44
N LEU A 117 9.07 5.56 -18.50
CA LEU A 117 7.65 5.25 -18.71
C LEU A 117 7.34 4.40 -19.97
N GLU A 118 8.10 3.32 -20.21
CA GLU A 118 7.70 2.35 -21.22
C GLU A 118 6.45 1.62 -20.71
N ARG A 119 5.32 2.16 -21.18
CA ARG A 119 3.96 1.68 -20.90
C ARG A 119 3.66 0.28 -21.46
N ASP A 120 4.63 -0.36 -22.09
CA ASP A 120 4.49 -1.72 -22.63
C ASP A 120 4.85 -2.76 -21.57
N LEU A 121 3.86 -3.04 -20.74
CA LEU A 121 3.92 -4.15 -19.78
C LEU A 121 4.11 -5.51 -20.48
N ALA A 122 3.62 -5.66 -21.70
CA ALA A 122 3.79 -6.87 -22.51
C ALA A 122 5.27 -7.17 -22.72
N VAL A 123 6.03 -6.15 -23.06
CA VAL A 123 7.49 -6.26 -23.26
C VAL A 123 8.18 -6.50 -21.90
N GLY A 124 7.72 -5.85 -20.83
CA GLY A 124 8.27 -5.99 -19.50
C GLY A 124 8.08 -7.37 -18.86
N ILE A 125 6.91 -8.00 -19.02
CA ILE A 125 6.64 -9.36 -18.51
C ILE A 125 7.42 -10.38 -19.32
N ALA A 126 7.51 -10.23 -20.64
CA ALA A 126 8.26 -11.14 -21.50
C ALA A 126 9.79 -11.04 -21.28
N GLN A 127 10.29 -9.90 -20.85
CA GLN A 127 11.73 -9.66 -20.67
C GLN A 127 12.23 -9.84 -19.22
N SER A 128 11.35 -9.80 -18.20
CA SER A 128 11.74 -9.90 -16.80
C SER A 128 10.62 -10.45 -15.92
N TRP A 129 10.77 -11.67 -15.44
CA TRP A 129 9.90 -12.29 -14.43
C TRP A 129 9.92 -11.56 -13.08
N GLN A 130 10.89 -10.71 -12.85
CA GLN A 130 11.13 -10.00 -11.59
C GLN A 130 10.05 -8.94 -11.33
N ARG A 131 9.66 -8.16 -12.36
CA ARG A 131 8.66 -7.08 -12.19
C ARG A 131 7.30 -7.59 -11.68
N PRO A 132 6.65 -8.58 -12.33
CA PRO A 132 5.39 -9.10 -11.83
C PRO A 132 5.51 -9.75 -10.44
N LEU A 133 6.66 -10.35 -10.13
CA LEU A 133 6.90 -10.92 -8.80
C LEU A 133 7.04 -9.83 -7.73
N ILE A 134 7.74 -8.73 -8.02
CA ILE A 134 7.83 -7.57 -7.11
C ILE A 134 6.42 -7.00 -6.86
N VAL A 135 5.64 -6.78 -7.91
CA VAL A 135 4.24 -6.31 -7.80
C VAL A 135 3.42 -7.27 -6.95
N ALA A 136 3.52 -8.57 -7.18
CA ALA A 136 2.79 -9.58 -6.42
C ALA A 136 3.15 -9.58 -4.94
N LEU A 137 4.43 -9.46 -4.59
CA LEU A 137 4.89 -9.37 -3.20
C LEU A 137 4.40 -8.09 -2.51
N LEU A 138 4.49 -6.95 -3.20
CA LEU A 138 4.01 -5.68 -2.67
C LEU A 138 2.50 -5.68 -2.51
N ALA A 139 1.76 -6.18 -3.49
CA ALA A 139 0.30 -6.30 -3.40
C ALA A 139 -0.14 -7.28 -2.30
N PHE A 140 0.57 -8.40 -2.13
CA PHE A 140 0.33 -9.31 -1.02
C PHE A 140 0.53 -8.62 0.34
N ALA A 141 1.63 -7.88 0.48
CA ALA A 141 1.89 -7.08 1.69
C ALA A 141 0.77 -6.06 1.94
N MET A 142 0.34 -5.33 0.89
CA MET A 142 -0.75 -4.35 1.01
C MET A 142 -2.11 -5.01 1.30
N GLY A 143 -2.32 -6.24 0.87
CA GLY A 143 -3.50 -7.04 1.25
C GLY A 143 -3.53 -7.34 2.75
N ILE A 144 -2.39 -7.76 3.32
CA ILE A 144 -2.22 -7.95 4.78
C ILE A 144 -2.47 -6.62 5.48
N HIS A 145 -1.81 -5.55 5.03
CA HIS A 145 -1.95 -4.20 5.53
C HIS A 145 -3.42 -3.78 5.65
N ASN A 146 -4.16 -3.86 4.56
CA ASN A 146 -5.56 -3.46 4.51
C ASN A 146 -6.44 -4.25 5.49
N ALA A 147 -6.23 -5.56 5.59
CA ALA A 147 -6.98 -6.41 6.52
C ALA A 147 -6.67 -6.10 7.99
N LEU A 148 -5.40 -5.80 8.31
CA LEU A 148 -4.99 -5.39 9.66
C LEU A 148 -5.56 -4.02 10.02
N MET A 149 -5.53 -3.06 9.08
CA MET A 149 -6.07 -1.71 9.31
C MET A 149 -7.59 -1.70 9.50
N ARG A 150 -8.33 -2.56 8.78
CA ARG A 150 -9.77 -2.71 9.03
C ARG A 150 -10.11 -3.15 10.45
N ARG A 151 -9.23 -3.92 11.09
CA ARG A 151 -9.49 -4.51 12.42
C ARG A 151 -8.80 -3.76 13.55
N HIS A 152 -7.62 -3.23 13.30
CA HIS A 152 -6.75 -2.64 14.31
C HIS A 152 -6.36 -1.20 13.98
N GLY A 153 -6.87 -0.63 12.91
CA GLY A 153 -6.59 0.75 12.51
C GLY A 153 -7.04 1.77 13.55
N VAL A 154 -6.46 2.93 13.48
CA VAL A 154 -6.88 4.08 14.29
C VAL A 154 -7.94 4.85 13.49
N PRO A 155 -9.13 5.11 14.07
CA PRO A 155 -10.11 5.93 13.40
C PRO A 155 -9.52 7.26 12.91
N ASP A 156 -9.96 7.70 11.74
CA ASP A 156 -9.51 8.95 11.10
C ASP A 156 -8.05 9.01 10.65
N ILE A 157 -7.30 7.90 10.71
CA ILE A 157 -6.01 7.76 10.03
C ILE A 157 -6.22 6.85 8.83
N ALA A 158 -6.26 7.46 7.65
CA ALA A 158 -6.41 6.71 6.41
C ALA A 158 -5.06 6.14 5.99
N THR A 159 -4.99 4.85 5.96
CA THR A 159 -3.91 4.13 5.28
C THR A 159 -4.40 3.50 3.98
N ASN A 160 -5.71 3.23 3.88
CA ASN A 160 -6.29 2.42 2.82
C ASN A 160 -7.56 3.02 2.17
N VAL A 161 -8.16 4.07 2.72
CA VAL A 161 -9.41 4.66 2.17
C VAL A 161 -9.34 6.19 2.17
N LEU A 162 -8.37 6.74 1.45
CA LEU A 162 -8.17 8.19 1.36
C LEU A 162 -9.41 8.94 0.87
N THR A 163 -10.18 8.35 -0.06
CA THR A 163 -11.42 8.95 -0.56
C THR A 163 -12.44 9.20 0.54
N LEU A 164 -12.68 8.21 1.42
CA LEU A 164 -13.59 8.37 2.55
C LEU A 164 -13.05 9.36 3.58
N THR A 165 -11.73 9.38 3.79
CA THR A 165 -11.09 10.34 4.69
C THR A 165 -11.21 11.77 4.17
N LEU A 166 -11.02 11.98 2.88
CA LEU A 166 -11.19 13.28 2.24
C LEU A 166 -12.67 13.71 2.28
N ALA A 167 -13.59 12.81 1.94
CA ALA A 167 -15.02 13.09 2.01
C ALA A 167 -15.45 13.45 3.44
N GLY A 168 -15.04 12.68 4.45
CA GLY A 168 -15.32 12.95 5.85
C GLY A 168 -14.68 14.26 6.34
N LEU A 169 -13.47 14.60 5.89
CA LEU A 169 -12.81 15.86 6.23
C LEU A 169 -13.67 17.07 5.80
N VAL A 170 -14.31 17.00 4.64
CA VAL A 170 -15.14 18.08 4.10
C VAL A 170 -16.55 18.04 4.67
N SER A 171 -17.22 16.87 4.62
CA SER A 171 -18.63 16.75 5.00
C SER A 171 -18.90 16.93 6.51
N GLU A 172 -17.90 16.62 7.36
CA GLU A 172 -17.99 16.82 8.80
C GLU A 172 -17.33 18.15 9.25
N SER A 173 -16.88 18.97 8.31
CA SER A 173 -16.24 20.25 8.59
C SER A 173 -17.22 21.27 9.19
N ARG A 174 -16.69 22.29 9.83
CA ARG A 174 -17.49 23.42 10.33
C ARG A 174 -18.24 24.14 9.20
N TRP A 175 -17.70 24.13 7.98
CA TRP A 175 -18.36 24.72 6.81
C TRP A 175 -19.62 23.95 6.39
N ALA A 176 -19.66 22.64 6.67
CA ALA A 176 -20.83 21.81 6.47
C ALA A 176 -21.72 21.70 7.72
N GLY A 177 -21.50 22.54 8.76
CA GLY A 177 -22.25 22.49 10.01
C GLY A 177 -21.80 21.41 11.00
N GLY A 178 -20.70 20.70 10.70
CA GLY A 178 -20.15 19.63 11.53
C GLY A 178 -19.20 20.13 12.62
N ARG A 179 -18.64 19.19 13.39
CA ARG A 179 -17.71 19.48 14.49
C ARG A 179 -16.24 19.23 14.13
N SER A 180 -15.94 18.78 12.91
CA SER A 180 -14.60 18.43 12.43
C SER A 180 -13.80 17.52 13.39
N PRO A 181 -14.33 16.38 13.86
CA PRO A 181 -13.62 15.53 14.80
C PRO A 181 -12.34 15.03 14.14
N HIS A 182 -11.23 15.12 14.89
CA HIS A 182 -9.92 14.59 14.48
C HIS A 182 -9.41 15.01 13.09
N TRP A 183 -9.82 16.18 12.56
CA TRP A 183 -9.45 16.68 11.25
C TRP A 183 -7.93 16.69 11.01
N GLN A 184 -7.13 16.98 12.06
CA GLN A 184 -5.67 16.98 11.99
C GLN A 184 -5.10 15.61 11.59
N ARG A 185 -5.69 14.51 12.09
CA ARG A 185 -5.26 13.15 11.75
C ARG A 185 -5.57 12.85 10.29
N ARG A 186 -6.75 13.26 9.82
CA ARG A 186 -7.18 13.08 8.42
C ARG A 186 -6.27 13.84 7.47
N VAL A 187 -6.01 15.12 7.75
CA VAL A 187 -5.09 15.95 6.95
C VAL A 187 -3.69 15.35 6.95
N LEU A 188 -3.15 14.99 8.13
CA LEU A 188 -1.80 14.45 8.23
C LEU A 188 -1.65 13.14 7.44
N SER A 189 -2.61 12.21 7.49
CA SER A 189 -2.53 10.97 6.72
C SER A 189 -2.58 11.21 5.21
N ILE A 190 -3.43 12.13 4.74
CA ILE A 190 -3.50 12.52 3.32
C ILE A 190 -2.17 13.14 2.89
N VAL A 191 -1.65 14.10 3.67
CA VAL A 191 -0.37 14.77 3.36
C VAL A 191 0.78 13.77 3.34
N LEU A 192 0.85 12.86 4.29
CA LEU A 192 1.89 11.82 4.34
C LEU A 192 1.83 10.91 3.11
N PHE A 193 0.64 10.46 2.70
CA PHE A 193 0.49 9.65 1.50
C PHE A 193 0.93 10.41 0.24
N VAL A 194 0.42 11.63 0.04
CA VAL A 194 0.74 12.43 -1.16
C VAL A 194 2.22 12.81 -1.20
N ALA A 195 2.78 13.26 -0.07
CA ALA A 195 4.19 13.62 0.02
C ALA A 195 5.11 12.42 -0.19
N SER A 196 4.75 11.25 0.35
CA SER A 196 5.53 10.03 0.16
C SER A 196 5.42 9.47 -1.26
N ALA A 197 4.26 9.59 -1.90
CA ALA A 197 4.12 9.25 -3.33
C ALA A 197 4.98 10.17 -4.21
N ALA A 198 4.98 11.48 -3.94
CA ALA A 198 5.85 12.42 -4.63
C ALA A 198 7.34 12.13 -4.39
N LEU A 199 7.71 11.82 -3.14
CA LEU A 199 9.07 11.38 -2.79
C LEU A 199 9.43 10.08 -3.51
N GLY A 200 8.52 9.10 -3.55
CA GLY A 200 8.70 7.84 -4.28
C GLY A 200 8.97 8.07 -5.77
N ALA A 201 8.18 8.94 -6.40
CA ALA A 201 8.38 9.34 -7.80
C ALA A 201 9.75 10.02 -8.01
N TRP A 202 10.18 10.86 -7.07
CA TRP A 202 11.50 11.49 -7.14
C TRP A 202 12.63 10.47 -6.94
N LEU A 203 12.48 9.53 -6.01
CA LEU A 203 13.49 8.49 -5.73
C LEU A 203 13.70 7.52 -6.90
N LEU A 204 12.71 7.36 -7.78
CA LEU A 204 12.84 6.52 -8.99
C LEU A 204 13.97 6.98 -9.92
N ARG A 205 14.47 8.22 -9.78
CA ARG A 205 15.70 8.69 -10.48
C ARG A 205 16.93 7.86 -10.14
N PHE A 206 16.93 7.21 -8.97
CA PHE A 206 18.02 6.37 -8.46
C PHE A 206 17.75 4.88 -8.67
N GLY A 207 16.66 4.54 -9.39
CA GLY A 207 16.24 3.17 -9.69
C GLY A 207 15.00 2.72 -8.92
N VAL A 208 14.44 1.59 -9.36
CA VAL A 208 13.19 1.03 -8.79
C VAL A 208 13.33 0.65 -7.31
N ALA A 209 14.52 0.24 -6.90
CA ALA A 209 14.79 -0.15 -5.52
C ALA A 209 14.74 1.05 -4.53
N ALA A 210 15.04 2.27 -4.99
CA ALA A 210 15.18 3.42 -4.09
C ALA A 210 13.90 3.76 -3.29
N PRO A 211 12.71 3.88 -3.88
CA PRO A 211 11.48 4.09 -3.11
C PRO A 211 11.13 2.89 -2.21
N LEU A 212 11.47 1.66 -2.60
CA LEU A 212 11.22 0.47 -1.80
C LEU A 212 12.18 0.36 -0.60
N ILE A 213 13.44 0.78 -0.76
CA ILE A 213 14.39 0.94 0.35
C ILE A 213 13.83 1.97 1.36
N ALA A 214 13.37 3.12 0.87
CA ALA A 214 12.77 4.13 1.74
C ALA A 214 11.55 3.57 2.49
N ALA A 215 10.66 2.85 1.81
CA ALA A 215 9.51 2.18 2.42
C ALA A 215 9.94 1.17 3.50
N SER A 216 10.96 0.35 3.21
CA SER A 216 11.51 -0.64 4.14
C SER A 216 12.13 0.02 5.38
N LEU A 217 12.84 1.14 5.23
CA LEU A 217 13.41 1.90 6.35
C LEU A 217 12.32 2.49 7.23
N VAL A 218 11.31 3.11 6.63
CA VAL A 218 10.14 3.64 7.37
C VAL A 218 9.42 2.52 8.11
N TYR A 219 9.27 1.35 7.48
CA TYR A 219 8.63 0.19 8.11
C TYR A 219 9.44 -0.34 9.29
N THR A 220 10.76 -0.40 9.18
CA THR A 220 11.66 -0.81 10.27
C THR A 220 11.41 0.02 11.53
N LEU A 221 11.29 1.35 11.37
CA LEU A 221 11.00 2.25 12.48
C LEU A 221 9.58 2.09 13.03
N ALA A 222 8.63 1.75 12.17
CA ALA A 222 7.22 1.57 12.53
C ALA A 222 6.92 0.20 13.17
N LEU A 223 7.72 -0.83 12.88
CA LEU A 223 7.42 -2.21 13.26
C LEU A 223 7.27 -2.40 14.78
N TRP A 224 8.21 -1.84 15.56
CA TRP A 224 8.16 -1.95 17.01
C TRP A 224 6.90 -1.32 17.64
N PRO A 225 6.54 -0.05 17.33
CA PRO A 225 5.32 0.55 17.84
C PRO A 225 4.05 -0.16 17.35
N LEU A 226 4.04 -0.71 16.14
CA LEU A 226 2.90 -1.48 15.61
C LEU A 226 2.70 -2.81 16.35
N MET A 227 3.76 -3.48 16.71
CA MET A 227 3.68 -4.76 17.45
C MET A 227 3.31 -4.57 18.91
N LYS A 228 3.91 -3.60 19.60
CA LYS A 228 3.73 -3.39 21.05
C LYS A 228 2.63 -2.41 21.44
N GLY A 229 2.26 -1.49 20.55
CA GLY A 229 1.23 -0.50 20.83
C GLY A 229 -0.16 -1.14 21.02
N ARG A 230 -1.02 -0.54 21.86
CA ARG A 230 -2.43 -0.94 21.98
C ARG A 230 -3.23 -0.25 20.88
N ALA A 231 -3.93 -1.02 20.06
CA ALA A 231 -4.93 -0.52 19.13
C ALA A 231 -6.13 0.07 19.89
N GLU A 232 -6.82 1.04 19.31
CA GLU A 232 -8.15 1.43 19.79
C GLU A 232 -9.11 0.25 19.55
N PRO A 233 -10.00 -0.08 20.51
CA PRO A 233 -11.08 -1.02 20.23
C PRO A 233 -11.92 -0.47 19.09
N ALA A 234 -12.32 -1.35 18.15
CA ALA A 234 -13.27 -0.99 17.12
C ALA A 234 -14.59 -0.53 17.77
N PRO A 235 -15.24 0.49 17.21
CA PRO A 235 -16.55 0.97 17.71
C PRO A 235 -17.62 -0.09 17.63
#